data_95abd3e7536569d92f35cafdd62f3461
#
_entry.id   95abd3e7536569d92f35cafdd62f3461
#
_cell.length_a   1.000
_cell.length_b   1.000
_cell.length_c   1.000
_cell.angle_alpha   90.00
_cell.angle_beta   90.00
_cell.angle_gamma   90.00
#
_symmetry.space_group_name_H-M   'P 1'
#
loop_
_entity.id
_entity.type
_entity.pdbx_description
1 polymer ?
#
loop_
_entity_poly.entity_id
_entity_poly.type
_entity_poly.pdbx_seq_one_letter_code
_entity_poly.pdbx_strand_id
1 'polypeptide(L)'
;LESIIDSPLRQRIKDGILEGQSTVWILVEGTDQTANEAIFKLLNDTLLEAQKNIQIPEGVIQADQAGKVGEDINLDDVLRSSIPLQISFKIERVNRNDPAEQAFLRILTANRHSPSEEPLVVPVFGRGRTPGPLLGSSITAETVTTACEYLCGACSCQVKSGNPGYDLLFQTDWQEKLQSGLVVIDKSLPTILPSLNDEPLPNQESPADNSSLKSYV
;
A
#
# COMPACT_ATOMS: atom_id res chain seq x y z
N LEU A 1 22.18 8.44 -9.21
CA LEU A 1 21.52 8.10 -7.93
C LEU A 1 20.08 8.61 -7.90
N GLU A 2 19.78 9.80 -8.45
CA GLU A 2 18.41 10.35 -8.48
C GLU A 2 17.44 9.39 -9.17
N SER A 3 17.77 8.80 -10.30
CA SER A 3 16.90 7.87 -11.04
C SER A 3 16.53 6.60 -10.27
N ILE A 4 17.20 6.29 -9.17
CA ILE A 4 16.87 5.14 -8.32
C ILE A 4 15.68 5.44 -7.41
N ILE A 5 15.56 6.66 -6.94
CA ILE A 5 14.54 7.09 -5.99
C ILE A 5 13.48 7.99 -6.62
N ASP A 6 13.79 8.58 -7.77
CA ASP A 6 12.88 9.44 -8.52
C ASP A 6 12.99 9.14 -10.01
N SER A 7 11.84 9.00 -10.68
CA SER A 7 11.73 8.77 -12.11
C SER A 7 10.42 9.34 -12.64
N PRO A 8 10.32 9.62 -13.95
CA PRO A 8 9.09 10.18 -14.53
C PRO A 8 7.84 9.36 -14.20
N LEU A 9 7.92 8.03 -14.23
CA LEU A 9 6.80 7.15 -13.87
C LEU A 9 6.47 7.25 -12.38
N ARG A 10 7.47 7.27 -11.51
CA ARG A 10 7.22 7.48 -10.06
C ARG A 10 6.48 8.79 -9.79
N GLN A 11 6.87 9.85 -10.48
CA GLN A 11 6.21 11.13 -10.33
C GLN A 11 4.74 11.05 -10.76
N ARG A 12 4.45 10.47 -11.93
CA ARG A 12 3.07 10.29 -12.40
C ARG A 12 2.21 9.44 -11.46
N ILE A 13 2.80 8.38 -10.86
CA ILE A 13 2.11 7.55 -9.86
C ILE A 13 1.82 8.38 -8.61
N LYS A 14 2.83 9.05 -8.07
CA LYS A 14 2.70 9.93 -6.90
C LYS A 14 1.61 10.97 -7.12
N ASP A 15 1.66 11.67 -8.24
CA ASP A 15 0.71 12.71 -8.58
C ASP A 15 -0.71 12.13 -8.70
N GLY A 16 -0.88 10.99 -9.35
CA GLY A 16 -2.16 10.30 -9.42
C GLY A 16 -2.73 9.96 -8.03
N ILE A 17 -1.90 9.43 -7.12
CA ILE A 17 -2.32 9.16 -5.73
C ILE A 17 -2.72 10.46 -5.01
N LEU A 18 -1.95 11.53 -5.18
CA LEU A 18 -2.23 12.84 -4.57
C LEU A 18 -3.44 13.54 -5.19
N GLU A 19 -3.80 13.21 -6.43
CA GLU A 19 -5.03 13.66 -7.11
C GLU A 19 -6.27 12.87 -6.65
N GLY A 20 -6.11 11.85 -5.81
CA GLY A 20 -7.22 11.07 -5.25
C GLY A 20 -7.52 9.77 -6.00
N GLN A 21 -6.59 9.29 -6.83
CA GLN A 21 -6.75 7.97 -7.42
C GLN A 21 -6.65 6.89 -6.32
N SER A 22 -7.66 6.04 -6.23
CA SER A 22 -7.65 4.90 -5.29
C SER A 22 -6.52 3.92 -5.61
N THR A 23 -6.27 3.74 -6.91
CA THR A 23 -5.18 2.91 -7.42
C THR A 23 -4.68 3.44 -8.76
N VAL A 24 -3.36 3.47 -8.93
CA VAL A 24 -2.71 3.70 -10.23
C VAL A 24 -2.27 2.36 -10.78
N TRP A 25 -2.80 1.98 -11.92
CA TRP A 25 -2.51 0.74 -12.62
C TRP A 25 -1.41 0.95 -13.64
N ILE A 26 -0.32 0.24 -13.52
CA ILE A 26 0.85 0.39 -14.40
C ILE A 26 0.84 -0.77 -15.38
N LEU A 27 0.70 -0.44 -16.66
CA LEU A 27 0.91 -1.37 -17.77
C LEU A 27 2.37 -1.26 -18.23
N VAL A 28 3.17 -2.28 -17.88
CA VAL A 28 4.52 -2.43 -18.42
C VAL A 28 4.41 -3.17 -19.74
N GLU A 29 4.69 -2.47 -20.81
CA GLU A 29 4.52 -2.98 -22.16
C GLU A 29 5.56 -4.06 -22.52
N GLY A 30 5.08 -5.10 -23.19
CA GLY A 30 5.92 -6.08 -23.84
C GLY A 30 6.35 -5.61 -25.25
N THR A 31 6.99 -6.51 -25.99
CA THR A 31 7.38 -6.23 -27.38
C THR A 31 6.24 -6.40 -28.38
N ASP A 32 5.21 -7.17 -28.02
CA ASP A 32 4.01 -7.33 -28.83
C ASP A 32 3.03 -6.17 -28.61
N GLN A 33 2.97 -5.26 -29.58
CA GLN A 33 2.09 -4.10 -29.51
C GLN A 33 0.60 -4.49 -29.50
N THR A 34 0.22 -5.58 -30.19
CA THR A 34 -1.16 -6.06 -30.22
C THR A 34 -1.59 -6.54 -28.84
N ALA A 35 -0.72 -7.28 -28.15
CA ALA A 35 -0.95 -7.69 -26.76
C ALA A 35 -1.02 -6.50 -25.82
N ASN A 36 -0.15 -5.50 -25.97
CA ASN A 36 -0.19 -4.28 -25.17
C ASN A 36 -1.53 -3.56 -25.28
N GLU A 37 -2.05 -3.36 -26.48
CA GLU A 37 -3.33 -2.70 -26.72
C GLU A 37 -4.52 -3.54 -26.22
N ALA A 38 -4.47 -4.85 -26.37
CA ALA A 38 -5.50 -5.74 -25.85
C ALA A 38 -5.59 -5.65 -24.32
N ILE A 39 -4.46 -5.68 -23.62
CA ILE A 39 -4.40 -5.53 -22.16
C ILE A 39 -4.79 -4.13 -21.72
N PHE A 40 -4.34 -3.09 -22.42
CA PHE A 40 -4.76 -1.72 -22.12
C PHE A 40 -6.29 -1.57 -22.23
N LYS A 41 -6.91 -2.10 -23.29
CA LYS A 41 -8.35 -2.08 -23.47
C LYS A 41 -9.07 -2.84 -22.35
N LEU A 42 -8.61 -4.04 -22.01
CA LEU A 42 -9.16 -4.85 -20.92
C LEU A 42 -9.13 -4.07 -19.60
N LEU A 43 -7.97 -3.50 -19.27
CA LEU A 43 -7.82 -2.69 -18.05
C LEU A 43 -8.79 -1.50 -18.05
N ASN A 44 -8.81 -0.72 -19.13
CA ASN A 44 -9.63 0.47 -19.21
C ASN A 44 -11.12 0.14 -19.03
N ASP A 45 -11.61 -0.86 -19.75
CA ASP A 45 -13.01 -1.26 -19.68
C ASP A 45 -13.38 -1.80 -18.29
N THR A 46 -12.51 -2.64 -17.71
CA THR A 46 -12.73 -3.24 -16.38
C THR A 46 -12.67 -2.18 -15.27
N LEU A 47 -11.73 -1.26 -15.33
CA LEU A 47 -11.57 -0.22 -14.31
C LEU A 47 -12.73 0.80 -14.36
N LEU A 48 -13.21 1.15 -15.56
CA LEU A 48 -14.40 1.98 -15.71
C LEU A 48 -15.66 1.33 -15.14
N GLU A 49 -15.78 0.00 -15.28
CA GLU A 49 -16.89 -0.75 -14.69
C GLU A 49 -16.73 -0.87 -13.17
N ALA A 50 -15.55 -1.21 -12.68
CA ALA A 50 -15.24 -1.26 -11.25
C ALA A 50 -15.49 0.07 -10.55
N GLN A 51 -15.14 1.19 -11.17
CA GLN A 51 -15.39 2.53 -10.63
C GLN A 51 -16.89 2.85 -10.44
N LYS A 52 -17.75 2.26 -11.24
CA LYS A 52 -19.22 2.44 -11.12
C LYS A 52 -19.83 1.53 -10.06
N ASN A 53 -19.29 0.33 -9.89
CA ASN A 53 -19.88 -0.73 -9.09
C ASN A 53 -19.34 -0.77 -7.66
N ILE A 54 -18.06 -0.40 -7.45
CA ILE A 54 -17.45 -0.39 -6.12
C ILE A 54 -17.97 0.83 -5.35
N GLN A 55 -18.51 0.57 -4.18
CA GLN A 55 -18.99 1.61 -3.28
C GLN A 55 -17.95 1.89 -2.19
N ILE A 56 -17.91 3.15 -1.76
CA ILE A 56 -17.12 3.53 -0.59
C ILE A 56 -17.69 2.78 0.61
N PRO A 57 -16.85 2.13 1.43
CA PRO A 57 -17.32 1.40 2.60
C PRO A 57 -18.13 2.29 3.55
N GLU A 58 -19.25 1.77 4.06
CA GLU A 58 -20.05 2.45 5.07
C GLU A 58 -19.22 2.69 6.35
N GLY A 59 -19.44 3.80 7.01
CA GLY A 59 -18.74 4.15 8.26
C GLY A 59 -17.43 4.89 8.08
N VAL A 60 -16.92 5.06 6.86
CA VAL A 60 -15.73 5.89 6.62
C VAL A 60 -16.14 7.35 6.57
N ILE A 61 -15.69 8.14 7.54
CA ILE A 61 -16.04 9.56 7.71
C ILE A 61 -14.85 10.40 7.26
N GLN A 62 -15.08 11.38 6.41
CA GLN A 62 -14.05 12.36 6.06
C GLN A 62 -13.83 13.37 7.19
N ALA A 63 -12.61 13.89 7.32
CA ALA A 63 -12.25 14.80 8.40
C ALA A 63 -13.12 16.07 8.45
N ASP A 64 -13.58 16.57 7.31
CA ASP A 64 -14.49 17.72 7.19
C ASP A 64 -15.93 17.39 7.60
N GLN A 65 -16.30 16.13 7.63
CA GLN A 65 -17.60 15.62 8.05
C GLN A 65 -17.63 15.24 9.53
N ALA A 66 -16.48 15.01 10.14
CA ALA A 66 -16.37 14.54 11.53
C ALA A 66 -17.04 15.48 12.55
N GLY A 67 -17.10 16.78 12.26
CA GLY A 67 -17.81 17.77 13.11
C GLY A 67 -19.35 17.82 12.92
N LYS A 68 -19.88 17.10 11.94
CA LYS A 68 -21.32 17.09 11.61
C LYS A 68 -22.05 15.82 12.05
N VAL A 69 -21.32 14.81 12.43
CA VAL A 69 -21.83 13.52 12.88
C VAL A 69 -21.75 13.47 14.40
N GLY A 70 -22.79 13.01 15.09
CA GLY A 70 -22.99 13.11 16.54
C GLY A 70 -21.86 12.52 17.42
N GLU A 71 -22.03 12.61 18.74
CA GLU A 71 -21.00 12.35 19.76
C GLU A 71 -20.44 10.90 19.81
N ASP A 72 -21.01 9.96 19.07
CA ASP A 72 -20.66 8.52 19.07
C ASP A 72 -19.69 8.10 17.94
N ILE A 73 -18.94 9.04 17.36
CA ILE A 73 -17.99 8.71 16.28
C ILE A 73 -16.79 7.97 16.86
N ASN A 74 -16.51 6.78 16.31
CA ASN A 74 -15.23 6.14 16.51
C ASN A 74 -14.18 6.91 15.69
N LEU A 75 -13.23 7.54 16.38
CA LEU A 75 -12.17 8.35 15.76
C LEU A 75 -11.23 7.52 14.87
N ASP A 76 -11.22 6.21 15.02
CA ASP A 76 -10.45 5.30 14.17
C ASP A 76 -11.07 5.14 12.76
N ASP A 77 -12.37 5.48 12.65
CA ASP A 77 -13.09 5.43 11.36
C ASP A 77 -12.98 6.76 10.58
N VAL A 78 -12.38 7.79 11.19
CA VAL A 78 -12.18 9.09 10.53
C VAL A 78 -10.98 9.06 9.61
N LEU A 79 -11.22 9.22 8.32
CA LEU A 79 -10.16 9.32 7.31
C LEU A 79 -9.42 10.67 7.45
N ARG A 80 -8.19 10.61 7.94
CA ARG A 80 -7.31 11.79 8.11
C ARG A 80 -6.58 12.10 6.80
N SER A 81 -7.33 12.40 5.74
CA SER A 81 -6.76 12.76 4.44
C SER A 81 -7.38 14.04 3.91
N SER A 82 -6.54 14.91 3.34
CA SER A 82 -7.01 16.09 2.59
C SER A 82 -7.58 15.73 1.23
N ILE A 83 -7.27 14.53 0.75
CA ILE A 83 -7.70 14.06 -0.55
C ILE A 83 -9.14 13.56 -0.43
N PRO A 84 -10.06 14.01 -1.30
CA PRO A 84 -11.43 13.53 -1.31
C PRO A 84 -11.49 12.00 -1.42
N LEU A 85 -12.33 11.37 -0.60
CA LEU A 85 -12.58 9.94 -0.70
C LEU A 85 -13.43 9.66 -1.94
N GLN A 86 -12.86 8.97 -2.89
CA GLN A 86 -13.53 8.60 -4.14
C GLN A 86 -12.99 7.27 -4.66
N ILE A 87 -13.80 6.54 -5.41
CA ILE A 87 -13.33 5.38 -6.17
C ILE A 87 -12.93 5.88 -7.55
N SER A 88 -11.63 5.91 -7.80
CA SER A 88 -11.06 6.39 -9.04
C SER A 88 -9.79 5.65 -9.38
N PHE A 89 -9.61 5.34 -10.66
CA PHE A 89 -8.49 4.56 -11.16
C PHE A 89 -7.79 5.28 -12.31
N LYS A 90 -6.48 5.17 -12.38
CA LYS A 90 -5.65 5.71 -13.45
C LYS A 90 -4.79 4.59 -14.04
N ILE A 91 -4.61 4.61 -15.36
CA ILE A 91 -3.68 3.71 -16.03
C ILE A 91 -2.48 4.53 -16.50
N GLU A 92 -1.28 4.07 -16.14
CA GLU A 92 -0.02 4.58 -16.64
C GLU A 92 0.65 3.49 -17.49
N ARG A 93 1.11 3.87 -18.69
CA ARG A 93 1.84 2.98 -19.57
C ARG A 93 3.33 3.28 -19.50
N VAL A 94 4.13 2.25 -19.53
CA VAL A 94 5.58 2.37 -19.55
C VAL A 94 6.21 1.33 -20.47
N ASN A 95 7.13 1.77 -21.31
CA ASN A 95 7.92 0.87 -22.10
C ASN A 95 8.92 0.11 -21.22
N ARG A 96 8.96 -1.20 -21.35
CA ARG A 96 9.87 -2.07 -20.58
C ARG A 96 11.34 -1.69 -20.74
N ASN A 97 11.70 -1.14 -21.89
CA ASN A 97 13.07 -0.76 -22.22
C ASN A 97 13.37 0.73 -21.99
N ASP A 98 12.47 1.48 -21.35
CA ASP A 98 12.71 2.89 -21.04
C ASP A 98 13.93 3.00 -20.11
N PRO A 99 15.03 3.62 -20.55
CA PRO A 99 16.24 3.72 -19.74
C PRO A 99 16.06 4.55 -18.46
N ALA A 100 15.12 5.50 -18.45
CA ALA A 100 14.81 6.31 -17.28
C ALA A 100 14.10 5.51 -16.18
N GLU A 101 13.44 4.41 -16.53
CA GLU A 101 12.61 3.63 -15.62
C GLU A 101 13.23 2.28 -15.21
N GLN A 102 14.39 1.91 -15.75
CA GLN A 102 14.98 0.57 -15.53
C GLN A 102 15.13 0.20 -14.04
N ALA A 103 15.58 1.15 -13.22
CA ALA A 103 15.72 0.90 -11.78
C ALA A 103 14.36 0.69 -11.11
N PHE A 104 13.37 1.49 -11.47
CA PHE A 104 12.03 1.38 -10.93
C PHE A 104 11.30 0.12 -11.40
N LEU A 105 11.40 -0.22 -12.67
CA LEU A 105 10.79 -1.42 -13.23
C LEU A 105 11.27 -2.69 -12.54
N ARG A 106 12.54 -2.78 -12.16
CA ARG A 106 13.05 -3.91 -11.39
C ARG A 106 12.40 -4.04 -10.02
N ILE A 107 12.20 -2.92 -9.34
CA ILE A 107 11.51 -2.89 -8.03
C ILE A 107 10.02 -3.21 -8.24
N LEU A 108 9.37 -2.54 -9.18
CA LEU A 108 7.96 -2.66 -9.48
C LEU A 108 7.55 -4.10 -9.82
N THR A 109 8.40 -4.80 -10.54
CA THR A 109 8.15 -6.19 -10.90
C THR A 109 8.61 -7.20 -9.83
N ALA A 110 9.12 -6.74 -8.70
CA ALA A 110 9.73 -7.58 -7.66
C ALA A 110 10.80 -8.53 -8.23
N ASN A 111 11.54 -8.06 -9.23
CA ASN A 111 12.55 -8.82 -9.94
C ASN A 111 12.02 -10.13 -10.58
N ARG A 112 10.70 -10.25 -10.77
CA ARG A 112 10.11 -11.40 -11.45
C ARG A 112 10.44 -11.35 -12.93
N HIS A 113 10.95 -12.45 -13.43
CA HIS A 113 11.18 -12.63 -14.85
C HIS A 113 9.83 -12.91 -15.52
N SER A 114 9.38 -11.96 -16.31
CA SER A 114 8.29 -12.14 -17.27
C SER A 114 8.93 -12.24 -18.67
N PRO A 115 8.39 -13.07 -19.57
CA PRO A 115 8.79 -13.02 -20.96
C PRO A 115 8.76 -11.58 -21.46
N SER A 116 9.81 -11.15 -22.16
CA SER A 116 9.91 -9.75 -22.62
C SER A 116 8.81 -9.38 -23.61
N GLU A 117 8.20 -10.36 -24.21
CA GLU A 117 7.15 -10.22 -25.22
C GLU A 117 5.78 -9.93 -24.59
N GLU A 118 5.54 -10.42 -23.36
CA GLU A 118 4.26 -10.28 -22.71
C GLU A 118 4.18 -9.02 -21.85
N PRO A 119 3.07 -8.27 -21.92
CA PRO A 119 2.81 -7.18 -20.99
C PRO A 119 2.58 -7.71 -19.56
N LEU A 120 2.82 -6.86 -18.57
CA LEU A 120 2.45 -7.11 -17.19
C LEU A 120 1.77 -5.88 -16.57
N VAL A 121 0.99 -6.11 -15.53
CA VAL A 121 0.19 -5.06 -14.91
C VAL A 121 0.45 -5.03 -13.41
N VAL A 122 0.66 -3.82 -12.87
CA VAL A 122 0.96 -3.63 -11.45
C VAL A 122 0.05 -2.57 -10.86
N PRO A 123 -0.84 -2.91 -9.91
CA PRO A 123 -1.61 -1.92 -9.17
C PRO A 123 -0.76 -1.29 -8.07
N VAL A 124 -0.79 0.03 -7.97
CA VAL A 124 -0.14 0.81 -6.90
C VAL A 124 -1.19 1.63 -6.17
N PHE A 125 -1.21 1.57 -4.85
CA PHE A 125 -2.22 2.19 -4.00
C PHE A 125 -1.64 2.80 -2.72
N GLY A 126 -2.46 3.55 -2.01
CA GLY A 126 -2.12 4.12 -0.70
C GLY A 126 -0.91 5.03 -0.77
N ARG A 127 0.12 4.75 0.00
CA ARG A 127 1.39 5.51 0.03
C ARG A 127 2.46 4.90 -0.86
N GLY A 128 2.07 4.34 -2.01
CA GLY A 128 3.00 3.70 -2.94
C GLY A 128 3.25 2.22 -2.66
N ARG A 129 2.25 1.51 -2.19
CA ARG A 129 2.30 0.07 -1.97
C ARG A 129 1.74 -0.70 -3.16
N THR A 130 2.25 -1.90 -3.39
CA THR A 130 1.73 -2.82 -4.41
C THR A 130 1.63 -4.25 -3.87
N PRO A 131 0.58 -5.01 -4.23
CA PRO A 131 0.52 -6.46 -3.94
C PRO A 131 1.44 -7.28 -4.85
N GLY A 132 1.94 -6.67 -5.91
CA GLY A 132 2.79 -7.30 -6.92
C GLY A 132 2.18 -7.32 -8.31
N PRO A 133 2.94 -7.79 -9.30
CA PRO A 133 2.51 -7.83 -10.69
C PRO A 133 1.54 -8.97 -11.00
N LEU A 134 0.59 -8.70 -11.88
CA LEU A 134 -0.19 -9.67 -12.64
C LEU A 134 0.55 -9.95 -13.95
N LEU A 135 0.69 -11.23 -14.30
CA LEU A 135 1.51 -11.69 -15.43
C LEU A 135 0.67 -12.52 -16.40
N GLY A 136 0.86 -12.34 -17.70
CA GLY A 136 0.33 -13.20 -18.74
C GLY A 136 -1.17 -13.52 -18.57
N SER A 137 -1.52 -14.80 -18.49
CA SER A 137 -2.90 -15.27 -18.36
C SER A 137 -3.61 -14.89 -17.07
N SER A 138 -2.89 -14.39 -16.05
CA SER A 138 -3.53 -13.89 -14.83
C SER A 138 -4.11 -12.47 -14.98
N ILE A 139 -3.85 -11.79 -16.11
CA ILE A 139 -4.45 -10.48 -16.38
C ILE A 139 -5.82 -10.72 -17.03
N THR A 140 -6.84 -10.84 -16.19
CA THR A 140 -8.24 -11.02 -16.61
C THR A 140 -9.12 -9.95 -15.98
N ALA A 141 -10.29 -9.70 -16.56
CA ALA A 141 -11.28 -8.77 -15.99
C ALA A 141 -11.66 -9.18 -14.54
N GLU A 142 -11.84 -10.48 -14.29
CA GLU A 142 -12.15 -11.00 -12.96
C GLU A 142 -11.03 -10.70 -11.94
N THR A 143 -9.78 -10.97 -12.29
CA THR A 143 -8.63 -10.70 -11.40
C THR A 143 -8.45 -9.21 -11.13
N VAL A 144 -8.64 -8.38 -12.15
CA VAL A 144 -8.55 -6.91 -12.01
C VAL A 144 -9.69 -6.39 -11.14
N THR A 145 -10.93 -6.85 -11.33
CA THR A 145 -12.08 -6.48 -10.51
C THR A 145 -11.88 -6.88 -9.05
N THR A 146 -11.48 -8.14 -8.81
CA THR A 146 -11.18 -8.64 -7.46
C THR A 146 -10.10 -7.82 -6.78
N ALA A 147 -9.05 -7.44 -7.52
CA ALA A 147 -8.01 -6.57 -6.99
C ALA A 147 -8.55 -5.17 -6.63
N CYS A 148 -9.41 -4.57 -7.47
CA CYS A 148 -10.04 -3.30 -7.18
C CYS A 148 -10.92 -3.36 -5.93
N GLU A 149 -11.78 -4.37 -5.81
CA GLU A 149 -12.64 -4.59 -4.64
C GLU A 149 -11.81 -4.74 -3.36
N TYR A 150 -10.75 -5.54 -3.42
CA TYR A 150 -9.83 -5.73 -2.32
C TYR A 150 -9.11 -4.44 -1.92
N LEU A 151 -8.58 -3.68 -2.89
CA LEU A 151 -7.79 -2.47 -2.64
C LEU A 151 -8.65 -1.29 -2.17
N CYS A 152 -9.92 -1.25 -2.55
CA CYS A 152 -10.89 -0.21 -2.17
C CYS A 152 -11.79 -0.60 -1.00
N GLY A 153 -11.78 -1.87 -0.57
CA GLY A 153 -12.68 -2.40 0.45
C GLY A 153 -12.36 -1.94 1.88
N ALA A 154 -13.37 -2.03 2.76
CA ALA A 154 -13.31 -1.62 4.17
C ALA A 154 -12.24 -2.37 4.99
N CYS A 155 -12.06 -3.66 4.72
CA CYS A 155 -11.06 -4.50 5.41
C CYS A 155 -9.60 -4.15 5.06
N SER A 156 -9.40 -3.22 4.13
CA SER A 156 -8.08 -2.91 3.63
C SER A 156 -7.12 -2.37 4.68
N CYS A 157 -7.60 -1.68 5.71
CA CYS A 157 -6.72 -1.09 6.74
C CYS A 157 -6.22 -2.12 7.74
N GLN A 158 -7.08 -3.02 8.24
CA GLN A 158 -6.69 -4.06 9.19
C GLN A 158 -5.99 -5.24 8.52
N VAL A 159 -6.46 -5.64 7.34
CA VAL A 159 -5.86 -6.72 6.57
C VAL A 159 -4.53 -6.29 5.95
N LYS A 160 -4.35 -5.02 5.66
CA LYS A 160 -3.09 -4.48 5.10
C LYS A 160 -1.90 -4.54 6.06
N SER A 161 -2.09 -4.61 7.36
CA SER A 161 -0.97 -4.79 8.32
C SER A 161 -0.32 -6.18 8.24
N GLY A 162 -1.05 -7.21 7.79
CA GLY A 162 -0.53 -8.57 7.60
C GLY A 162 -0.41 -8.99 6.12
N ASN A 163 -0.56 -8.07 5.21
CA ASN A 163 -0.82 -8.33 3.81
C ASN A 163 0.43 -8.59 2.99
N PRO A 164 0.41 -9.57 2.07
CA PRO A 164 1.46 -9.73 1.09
C PRO A 164 1.55 -8.49 0.20
N GLY A 165 2.75 -8.06 -0.08
CA GLY A 165 3.01 -6.88 -0.87
C GLY A 165 4.24 -6.16 -0.35
N TYR A 166 4.66 -5.14 -1.08
CA TYR A 166 5.86 -4.37 -0.74
C TYR A 166 5.65 -2.90 -1.04
N ASP A 167 6.41 -2.08 -0.34
CA ASP A 167 6.37 -0.64 -0.50
C ASP A 167 7.34 -0.23 -1.61
N LEU A 168 6.85 0.60 -2.52
CA LEU A 168 7.66 1.25 -3.53
C LEU A 168 8.22 2.54 -2.94
N LEU A 169 9.50 2.80 -3.19
CA LEU A 169 10.16 4.01 -2.71
C LEU A 169 9.77 5.19 -3.58
N PHE A 170 9.22 6.23 -2.97
CA PHE A 170 8.92 7.52 -3.58
C PHE A 170 9.62 8.64 -2.83
N GLN A 171 10.14 9.61 -3.57
CA GLN A 171 10.70 10.83 -2.99
C GLN A 171 9.55 11.79 -2.66
N THR A 172 8.89 11.57 -1.52
CA THR A 172 7.82 12.42 -1.03
C THR A 172 7.61 12.22 0.47
N ASP A 173 7.23 13.30 1.17
CA ASP A 173 6.67 13.20 2.50
C ASP A 173 5.16 12.95 2.40
N TRP A 174 4.78 11.68 2.47
CA TRP A 174 3.39 11.27 2.43
C TRP A 174 2.59 11.84 3.60
N GLN A 175 3.21 12.04 4.75
CA GLN A 175 2.53 12.55 5.93
C GLN A 175 2.13 14.00 5.73
N GLU A 176 3.06 14.83 5.28
CA GLU A 176 2.80 16.24 4.95
C GLU A 176 1.75 16.37 3.84
N LYS A 177 1.87 15.57 2.77
CA LYS A 177 1.03 15.68 1.58
C LYS A 177 -0.39 15.14 1.77
N LEU A 178 -0.58 14.13 2.64
CA LEU A 178 -1.88 13.50 2.86
C LEU A 178 -2.62 14.05 4.08
N GLN A 179 -1.92 14.72 5.01
CA GLN A 179 -2.55 15.35 6.16
C GLN A 179 -3.03 16.75 5.81
N SER A 180 -4.34 16.94 5.72
CA SER A 180 -4.92 18.26 5.90
C SER A 180 -5.13 18.47 7.40
N GLY A 181 -4.55 19.59 7.89
CA GLY A 181 -4.85 20.21 9.16
C GLY A 181 -5.06 19.27 10.34
N LEU A 182 -4.20 19.34 11.32
CA LEU A 182 -4.38 18.73 12.63
C LEU A 182 -5.81 18.97 13.13
N VAL A 183 -6.66 17.95 13.10
CA VAL A 183 -7.66 17.83 14.13
C VAL A 183 -6.86 17.40 15.36
N VAL A 184 -6.38 18.36 16.13
CA VAL A 184 -5.83 18.12 17.45
C VAL A 184 -7.04 17.75 18.30
N ILE A 185 -7.37 16.48 18.34
CA ILE A 185 -8.21 15.95 19.40
C ILE A 185 -7.23 15.75 20.55
N ASP A 186 -7.26 16.70 21.46
CA ASP A 186 -6.55 16.65 22.74
C ASP A 186 -7.21 15.56 23.60
N LYS A 187 -7.07 14.31 23.18
CA LYS A 187 -7.23 13.16 24.06
C LYS A 187 -5.82 12.80 24.48
N SER A 188 -5.49 13.14 25.72
CA SER A 188 -4.39 12.52 26.41
C SER A 188 -4.42 11.03 26.08
N LEU A 189 -3.38 10.56 25.37
CA LEU A 189 -3.17 9.15 25.11
C LEU A 189 -3.36 8.43 26.47
N PRO A 190 -4.22 7.42 26.58
CA PRO A 190 -4.22 6.61 27.77
C PRO A 190 -2.80 6.11 27.94
N THR A 191 -2.22 6.33 29.11
CA THR A 191 -0.90 5.86 29.46
C THR A 191 -0.96 4.33 29.50
N ILE A 192 -0.76 3.69 28.35
CA ILE A 192 -0.71 2.23 28.20
C ILE A 192 0.74 1.74 28.41
N LEU A 193 1.54 2.50 29.08
CA LEU A 193 2.77 2.00 29.64
C LEU A 193 2.52 1.82 31.15
N PRO A 194 2.37 0.56 31.64
CA PRO A 194 2.60 0.32 33.04
C PRO A 194 4.01 0.83 33.32
N SER A 195 4.16 1.66 34.33
CA SER A 195 5.44 2.20 34.75
C SER A 195 6.37 1.02 35.03
N LEU A 196 7.41 0.88 34.23
CA LEU A 196 8.44 -0.17 34.37
C LEU A 196 9.25 -0.02 35.69
N ASN A 197 8.81 0.83 36.61
CA ASN A 197 9.57 1.20 37.80
C ASN A 197 8.99 0.67 39.11
N ASP A 198 7.91 -0.11 39.12
CA ASP A 198 7.26 -0.50 40.38
C ASP A 198 7.16 -2.01 40.65
N GLU A 199 7.89 -2.87 39.95
CA GLU A 199 8.08 -4.24 40.39
C GLU A 199 9.57 -4.48 40.75
N PRO A 200 9.87 -4.81 42.03
CA PRO A 200 11.19 -5.27 42.43
C PRO A 200 11.42 -6.63 41.73
N LEU A 201 12.52 -6.73 41.00
CA LEU A 201 12.99 -7.98 40.39
C LEU A 201 13.03 -9.10 41.43
N PRO A 202 12.46 -10.27 41.20
CA PRO A 202 12.61 -11.39 42.11
C PRO A 202 14.09 -11.74 42.22
N ASN A 203 14.53 -11.85 43.49
CA ASN A 203 15.89 -12.24 43.84
C ASN A 203 16.30 -13.51 43.06
N GLN A 204 17.27 -13.37 42.21
CA GLN A 204 17.98 -14.52 41.67
C GLN A 204 18.82 -15.12 42.81
N GLU A 205 18.37 -16.22 43.37
CA GLU A 205 19.21 -17.06 44.20
C GLU A 205 20.38 -17.59 43.37
N SER A 206 21.58 -17.27 43.81
CA SER A 206 22.83 -17.82 43.27
C SER A 206 22.80 -19.34 43.37
N PRO A 207 23.15 -20.10 42.34
CA PRO A 207 23.34 -21.53 42.51
C PRO A 207 24.56 -21.81 43.40
N ALA A 208 24.28 -22.55 44.47
CA ALA A 208 25.31 -23.03 45.40
C ALA A 208 26.37 -23.85 44.68
N ASP A 209 27.60 -23.50 44.99
CA ASP A 209 28.81 -24.23 44.68
C ASP A 209 28.68 -25.69 45.17
N ASN A 210 28.72 -26.64 44.27
CA ASN A 210 28.80 -28.04 44.60
C ASN A 210 30.04 -28.65 43.95
N SER A 211 31.16 -28.29 44.52
CA SER A 211 32.41 -29.00 44.34
C SER A 211 32.39 -30.34 45.10
N SER A 212 32.12 -31.42 44.43
CA SER A 212 32.55 -32.74 44.92
C SER A 212 33.03 -33.61 43.77
N LEU A 213 34.34 -33.55 43.61
CA LEU A 213 35.15 -34.55 42.94
C LEU A 213 34.84 -35.97 43.50
N LYS A 214 34.47 -36.88 42.66
CA LYS A 214 34.74 -38.31 42.89
C LYS A 214 35.39 -38.93 41.66
N SER A 215 36.68 -39.21 41.83
CA SER A 215 37.48 -40.08 41.00
C SER A 215 36.97 -41.52 41.09
N TYR A 216 36.85 -42.21 39.95
CA TYR A 216 36.99 -43.67 39.88
C TYR A 216 37.74 -44.03 38.58
N VAL A 217 38.90 -44.59 38.76
CA VAL A 217 39.70 -45.61 38.09
C VAL A 217 39.32 -45.89 36.62
#